data_9acba8c4c848aaef264277590fa05c8d
#
_entry.id   9acba8c4c848aaef264277590fa05c8d
#
_cell.length_a   1.000
_cell.length_b   1.000
_cell.length_c   1.000
_cell.angle_alpha   90.00
_cell.angle_beta   90.00
_cell.angle_gamma   90.00
#
_symmetry.space_group_name_H-M   'P 1'
#
loop_
_entity.id
_entity.type
_entity.pdbx_description
1 polymer ?
#
loop_
_entity_poly.entity_id
_entity_poly.type
_entity_poly.pdbx_seq_one_letter_code
_entity_poly.pdbx_strand_id
1 'polypeptide(L)'
;MFVVISRQVLLDSTFSSVICAPVYSRRDGIHTQVDIGIDEGLKHESSIHCDELMSLPKSSLNQFIGSLSPAKQAALDRALAFAVGLTSFTFHEGD
;
A
#
# COMPACT_ATOMS: atom_id res chain seq x y z
N MET A 1 5.50 9.58 0.48
CA MET A 1 5.40 8.53 1.52
C MET A 1 4.72 7.31 0.94
N PHE A 2 5.13 6.13 1.38
CA PHE A 2 4.63 4.87 0.83
C PHE A 2 4.40 3.86 1.94
N VAL A 3 3.44 2.96 1.73
CA VAL A 3 3.27 1.76 2.54
C VAL A 3 3.83 0.58 1.76
N VAL A 4 4.71 -0.21 2.40
CA VAL A 4 5.28 -1.41 1.78
C VAL A 4 4.25 -2.53 1.87
N ILE A 5 3.86 -3.06 0.71
CA ILE A 5 2.86 -4.12 0.57
C ILE A 5 3.52 -5.49 0.53
N SER A 6 4.74 -5.58 0.01
CA SER A 6 5.48 -6.85 -0.11
C SER A 6 5.67 -7.51 1.25
N ARG A 7 5.58 -8.84 1.28
CA ARG A 7 5.80 -9.63 2.49
C ARG A 7 7.24 -9.51 2.96
N GLN A 8 7.46 -9.74 4.26
CA GLN A 8 8.79 -9.65 4.88
C GLN A 8 9.81 -10.54 4.17
N VAL A 9 9.41 -11.69 3.66
CA VAL A 9 10.32 -12.58 2.93
C VAL A 9 10.93 -11.89 1.71
N LEU A 10 10.20 -11.01 1.05
CA LEU A 10 10.74 -10.23 -0.07
C LEU A 10 11.64 -9.10 0.42
N LEU A 11 11.32 -8.50 1.57
CA LEU A 11 12.16 -7.46 2.18
C LEU A 11 13.54 -8.02 2.57
N ASP A 12 13.56 -9.26 3.05
CA ASP A 12 14.80 -9.93 3.50
C ASP A 12 15.54 -10.64 2.37
N SER A 13 14.96 -10.68 1.18
CA SER A 13 15.56 -11.37 0.02
C SER A 13 16.57 -10.50 -0.70
N THR A 14 17.21 -11.09 -1.73
CA THR A 14 18.13 -10.37 -2.61
C THR A 14 17.42 -9.55 -3.69
N PHE A 15 16.08 -9.63 -3.80
CA PHE A 15 15.34 -8.79 -4.73
C PHE A 15 15.58 -7.31 -4.40
N SER A 16 15.80 -6.52 -5.43
CA SER A 16 16.17 -5.12 -5.28
C SER A 16 14.96 -4.18 -5.16
N SER A 17 13.75 -4.67 -5.42
CA SER A 17 12.54 -3.85 -5.41
C SER A 17 11.43 -4.47 -4.57
N VAL A 18 10.49 -3.63 -4.16
CA VAL A 18 9.30 -4.01 -3.39
C VAL A 18 8.08 -3.29 -3.94
N ILE A 19 6.90 -3.88 -3.70
CA ILE A 19 5.63 -3.28 -4.09
C ILE A 19 5.16 -2.36 -2.98
N CYS A 20 4.81 -1.14 -3.34
CA CYS A 20 4.36 -0.11 -2.40
C CYS A 20 3.06 0.53 -2.87
N ALA A 21 2.30 1.06 -1.92
CA ALA A 21 1.15 1.91 -2.21
C ALA A 21 1.46 3.33 -1.74
N PRO A 22 1.21 4.34 -2.57
CA PRO A 22 1.48 5.72 -2.17
C PRO A 22 0.49 6.21 -1.12
N VAL A 23 0.95 7.15 -0.30
CA VAL A 23 0.15 7.80 0.74
C VAL A 23 0.04 9.28 0.40
N TYR A 24 -1.18 9.76 0.27
CA TYR A 24 -1.47 11.16 -0.01
C TYR A 24 -2.37 11.75 1.06
N SER A 25 -2.36 13.06 1.18
CA SER A 25 -3.28 13.77 2.09
C SER A 25 -4.72 13.79 1.58
N ARG A 26 -4.93 13.50 0.29
CA ARG A 26 -6.25 13.44 -0.31
C ARG A 26 -6.99 12.17 0.11
N ARG A 27 -8.24 12.34 0.57
CA ARG A 27 -9.15 11.24 0.91
C ARG A 27 -10.37 11.34 0.03
N ASP A 28 -10.61 10.34 -0.81
CA ASP A 28 -11.73 10.32 -1.75
C ASP A 28 -12.90 9.45 -1.27
N GLY A 29 -12.72 8.71 -0.17
CA GLY A 29 -13.75 7.87 0.42
C GLY A 29 -14.14 6.66 -0.43
N ILE A 30 -13.22 6.12 -1.22
CA ILE A 30 -13.46 4.97 -2.09
C ILE A 30 -12.85 3.70 -1.53
N HIS A 31 -13.34 2.54 -2.01
CA HIS A 31 -12.99 1.23 -1.46
C HIS A 31 -11.51 0.84 -1.65
N THR A 32 -10.80 1.47 -2.57
CA THR A 32 -9.38 1.20 -2.82
C THR A 32 -8.46 2.05 -1.94
N GLN A 33 -9.02 2.84 -1.03
CA GLN A 33 -8.25 3.71 -0.14
C GLN A 33 -8.46 3.34 1.32
N VAL A 34 -7.41 3.52 2.12
CA VAL A 34 -7.45 3.30 3.56
C VAL A 34 -7.01 4.57 4.27
N ASP A 35 -7.89 5.12 5.11
CA ASP A 35 -7.58 6.33 5.88
C ASP A 35 -6.62 6.01 7.01
N ILE A 36 -5.57 6.80 7.12
CA ILE A 36 -4.57 6.72 8.18
C ILE A 36 -4.24 8.12 8.68
N GLY A 37 -3.59 8.20 9.82
CA GLY A 37 -3.27 9.49 10.41
C GLY A 37 -2.34 9.37 11.61
N ILE A 38 -2.61 10.14 12.64
CA ILE A 38 -1.76 10.24 13.82
C ILE A 38 -1.54 8.89 14.49
N ASP A 39 -2.57 8.04 14.56
CA ASP A 39 -2.47 6.73 15.19
C ASP A 39 -1.46 5.80 14.52
N GLU A 40 -1.14 6.04 13.24
CA GLU A 40 -0.16 5.27 12.47
C GLU A 40 1.21 5.96 12.42
N GLY A 41 1.38 7.06 13.13
CA GLY A 41 2.65 7.79 13.20
C GLY A 41 2.78 8.94 12.22
N LEU A 42 1.70 9.32 11.54
CA LEU A 42 1.73 10.44 10.59
C LEU A 42 1.43 11.76 11.29
N LYS A 43 1.91 12.86 10.70
CA LYS A 43 1.64 14.22 11.21
C LYS A 43 0.27 14.73 10.77
N HIS A 44 -0.25 14.23 9.66
CA HIS A 44 -1.48 14.70 9.05
C HIS A 44 -2.38 13.54 8.67
N GLU A 45 -3.67 13.78 8.60
CA GLU A 45 -4.61 12.83 8.05
C GLU A 45 -4.27 12.55 6.60
N SER A 46 -4.28 11.28 6.22
CA SER A 46 -3.83 10.82 4.90
C SER A 46 -4.61 9.59 4.49
N SER A 47 -4.35 9.10 3.29
CA SER A 47 -4.97 7.90 2.76
C SER A 47 -3.97 7.08 1.97
N ILE A 48 -4.01 5.76 2.14
CA ILE A 48 -3.23 4.82 1.33
C ILE A 48 -4.03 4.55 0.05
N HIS A 49 -3.41 4.73 -1.10
CA HIS A 49 -4.06 4.58 -2.41
C HIS A 49 -3.65 3.27 -3.05
N CYS A 50 -4.45 2.22 -2.82
CA CYS A 50 -4.15 0.86 -3.27
C CYS A 50 -4.33 0.66 -4.78
N ASP A 51 -5.04 1.55 -5.48
CA ASP A 51 -5.20 1.48 -6.93
C ASP A 51 -4.01 2.09 -7.68
N GLU A 52 -3.02 2.62 -6.96
CA GLU A 52 -1.82 3.20 -7.56
C GLU A 52 -0.56 2.44 -7.12
N LEU A 53 -0.64 1.12 -7.00
CA LEU A 53 0.51 0.30 -6.60
C LEU A 53 1.69 0.52 -7.55
N MET A 54 2.89 0.53 -6.97
CA MET A 54 4.11 0.72 -7.75
C MET A 54 5.25 -0.09 -7.18
N SER A 55 6.22 -0.40 -8.03
CA SER A 55 7.44 -1.08 -7.63
C SER A 55 8.51 -0.03 -7.36
N LEU A 56 9.13 -0.08 -6.19
CA LEU A 56 10.19 0.86 -5.81
C LEU A 56 11.46 0.10 -5.45
N PRO A 57 12.65 0.68 -5.72
CA PRO A 57 13.90 0.10 -5.23
C PRO A 57 13.90 0.08 -3.69
N LYS A 58 14.41 -1.00 -3.09
CA LYS A 58 14.56 -1.05 -1.63
C LYS A 58 15.39 0.10 -1.08
N SER A 59 16.33 0.60 -1.85
CA SER A 59 17.16 1.74 -1.47
C SER A 59 16.35 3.03 -1.25
N SER A 60 15.11 3.08 -1.75
CA SER A 60 14.21 4.21 -1.50
C SER A 60 13.55 4.16 -0.12
N LEU A 61 13.63 3.04 0.58
CA LEU A 61 13.05 2.85 1.92
C LEU A 61 14.08 3.28 2.96
N ASN A 62 14.17 4.57 3.21
CA ASN A 62 15.24 5.14 4.02
C ASN A 62 14.82 5.66 5.39
N GLN A 63 13.54 5.72 5.69
CA GLN A 63 13.06 6.21 6.98
C GLN A 63 11.77 5.50 7.38
N PHE A 64 11.83 4.83 8.54
CA PHE A 64 10.65 4.24 9.15
C PHE A 64 9.80 5.34 9.81
N ILE A 65 8.50 5.37 9.51
CA ILE A 65 7.57 6.35 10.05
C ILE A 65 6.70 5.74 11.14
N GLY A 66 6.14 4.57 10.89
CA GLY A 66 5.22 3.91 11.80
C GLY A 66 4.72 2.61 11.22
N SER A 67 3.73 2.01 11.87
CA SER A 67 3.14 0.74 11.42
C SER A 67 1.63 0.79 11.53
N LEU A 68 0.98 -0.16 10.85
CA LEU A 68 -0.47 -0.27 10.86
C LEU A 68 -0.92 -1.15 12.03
N SER A 69 -2.02 -0.76 12.68
CA SER A 69 -2.70 -1.61 13.65
C SER A 69 -3.30 -2.83 12.94
N PRO A 70 -3.66 -3.91 13.68
CA PRO A 70 -4.36 -5.04 13.07
C PRO A 70 -5.64 -4.63 12.33
N ALA A 71 -6.40 -3.68 12.86
CA ALA A 71 -7.61 -3.18 12.21
C ALA A 71 -7.30 -2.48 10.89
N LYS A 72 -6.24 -1.66 10.85
CA LYS A 72 -5.82 -0.97 9.62
C LYS A 72 -5.20 -1.95 8.63
N GLN A 73 -4.48 -2.97 9.12
CA GLN A 73 -3.95 -4.02 8.25
C GLN A 73 -5.10 -4.77 7.56
N ALA A 74 -6.16 -5.11 8.29
CA ALA A 74 -7.33 -5.76 7.70
C ALA A 74 -8.02 -4.85 6.68
N ALA A 75 -8.11 -3.56 6.96
CA ALA A 75 -8.66 -2.58 6.01
C ALA A 75 -7.81 -2.50 4.74
N LEU A 76 -6.48 -2.55 4.89
CA LEU A 76 -5.55 -2.55 3.76
C LEU A 76 -5.74 -3.80 2.91
N ASP A 77 -5.88 -4.97 3.53
CA ASP A 77 -6.10 -6.23 2.82
C ASP A 77 -7.37 -6.16 1.98
N ARG A 78 -8.46 -5.61 2.53
CA ARG A 78 -9.72 -5.45 1.79
C ARG A 78 -9.57 -4.47 0.62
N ALA A 79 -8.90 -3.34 0.85
CA ALA A 79 -8.69 -2.34 -0.20
C ALA A 79 -7.83 -2.90 -1.34
N LEU A 80 -6.81 -3.70 -1.02
CA LEU A 80 -5.98 -4.37 -2.02
C LEU A 80 -6.80 -5.38 -2.83
N ALA A 81 -7.68 -6.14 -2.16
CA ALA A 81 -8.55 -7.09 -2.85
C ALA A 81 -9.46 -6.38 -3.86
N PHE A 82 -10.01 -5.24 -3.50
CA PHE A 82 -10.79 -4.41 -4.42
C PHE A 82 -9.92 -3.90 -5.58
N ALA A 83 -8.75 -3.40 -5.28
CA ALA A 83 -7.88 -2.77 -6.28
C ALA A 83 -7.41 -3.77 -7.35
N VAL A 84 -7.14 -5.02 -6.97
CA VAL A 84 -6.63 -6.04 -7.89
C VAL A 84 -7.69 -7.02 -8.38
N GLY A 85 -8.95 -6.90 -7.92
CA GLY A 85 -10.06 -7.72 -8.37
C GLY A 85 -9.89 -9.20 -8.06
N LEU A 86 -9.57 -9.55 -6.80
CA LEU A 86 -9.24 -10.93 -6.43
C LEU A 86 -10.37 -11.95 -6.65
N THR A 87 -11.60 -11.47 -6.86
CA THR A 87 -12.76 -12.36 -7.04
C THR A 87 -13.01 -12.72 -8.51
N SER A 88 -12.37 -12.04 -9.45
CA SER A 88 -12.49 -12.35 -10.87
C SER A 88 -11.26 -11.87 -11.63
N PHE A 89 -10.77 -12.70 -12.53
CA PHE A 89 -9.62 -12.39 -13.38
C PHE A 89 -10.01 -12.46 -14.84
N THR A 90 -9.60 -11.47 -15.60
CA THR A 90 -9.77 -11.43 -17.05
C THR A 90 -8.41 -11.19 -17.69
N PHE A 91 -8.21 -11.77 -18.89
CA PHE A 91 -6.96 -11.60 -19.61
C PHE A 91 -7.22 -10.76 -20.84
N HIS A 92 -6.39 -9.75 -21.03
CA HIS A 92 -6.46 -8.84 -22.16
C HIS A 92 -5.08 -8.69 -22.78
N GLU A 93 -5.04 -8.60 -24.11
CA GLU A 93 -3.82 -8.19 -24.78
C GLU A 93 -3.71 -6.68 -24.67
N GLY A 94 -2.56 -6.19 -24.17
CA GLY A 94 -2.27 -4.77 -24.12
C GLY A 94 -1.50 -4.33 -25.36
N ASP A 95 -1.56 -3.06 -25.66
CA ASP A 95 -0.80 -2.43 -26.76
C ASP A 95 0.62 -2.07 -26.36
#